data_7cad9a92dfc49df31808f3985df5c4ce
#
_entry.id   7cad9a92dfc49df31808f3985df5c4ce
#
_cell.length_a   1.000
_cell.length_b   1.000
_cell.length_c   1.000
_cell.angle_alpha   90.00
_cell.angle_beta   90.00
_cell.angle_gamma   90.00
#
_symmetry.space_group_name_H-M   'P 1'
#
loop_
_entity.id
_entity.type
_entity.pdbx_description
1 polymer ?
#
loop_
_entity_poly.entity_id
_entity_poly.type
_entity_poly.pdbx_seq_one_letter_code
_entity_poly.pdbx_strand_id
1 'polypeptide(L)'
;MPTIVPFETLTELFINLAEKHKGKGKNQFYFKPTPNSDYQPIEWGQVSDDVYSLAAYLVDKGIEKGDRVGILSENRYEWAIVDLAIQLIGGINVSLYTTLPPSQSAYILQDSGVKVFFVSTGFQLKKAVEIFDDCPDVMEIIAFDEPKLEHLQEEEYVYMFEDILLEGGKVLEENRNKIKKLSQEVEPEDVCTLIYTSGTTGKPKGAMLTHKNIVSNVKAATQHIYWDHTDSLLSFLPLCHSFERTAGYYAMISSGVEIYYAESVDTVSKNMPEVRPTIMISVPRLFEKMYNLIVKSVEEGSDAKKAIFNWAVETGRKYSEGQRGLVTLQKKIADKLVFDKLKERTGGRVRLFVSGGAALPPEIDTFFQCAGMNILQGYGLTETSPVMAANKPGQEKVGAVGTVIPGVTVAIQSLQDAEILGKVSGEDYPTKLSTGEGEILCKGPNVMKGYWNNEKATKEMIDTDGWLHTGDVGKFDEGFLKITDRIKHMIVNAGGKNIYPGPIEDLLKTSKWIDQIVVVGEAQNFMAGIIVPDFEAVSKFAKDQGLKFENNEELIALDEVNDLYKKEIRSFSKELASHEKIRDFRLVPNEFTVETGEITPTLKVKRRVIADKYGHLIADIFSNDND
;
A
#
# COMPACT_ATOMS: atom_id res chain seq x y z
N MET A 1 14.63 14.13 18.62
CA MET A 1 13.22 14.24 18.21
C MET A 1 13.10 13.64 16.81
N PRO A 2 12.07 12.88 16.50
CA PRO A 2 11.96 12.19 15.20
C PRO A 2 11.85 13.18 14.02
N THR A 3 11.16 14.30 14.17
CA THR A 3 11.06 15.35 13.16
C THR A 3 12.16 16.40 13.32
N ILE A 4 12.71 16.89 12.21
CA ILE A 4 13.83 17.83 12.22
C ILE A 4 13.40 19.29 12.23
N VAL A 5 12.12 19.58 12.02
CA VAL A 5 11.49 20.90 12.12
C VAL A 5 10.14 20.79 12.83
N PRO A 6 9.66 21.83 13.55
CA PRO A 6 8.29 21.88 14.05
C PRO A 6 7.32 22.16 12.91
N PHE A 7 6.10 21.64 12.96
CA PHE A 7 5.01 21.97 12.03
C PHE A 7 3.67 21.47 12.56
N GLU A 8 2.59 22.18 12.25
CA GLU A 8 1.19 21.80 12.50
C GLU A 8 0.40 21.66 11.18
N THR A 9 0.95 22.18 10.08
CA THR A 9 0.42 22.03 8.72
C THR A 9 1.51 21.53 7.77
N LEU A 10 1.12 20.95 6.63
CA LEU A 10 2.08 20.55 5.58
C LEU A 10 2.74 21.77 4.93
N THR A 11 2.06 22.91 4.93
CA THR A 11 2.58 24.21 4.53
C THR A 11 3.75 24.63 5.42
N GLU A 12 3.56 24.57 6.75
CA GLU A 12 4.65 24.86 7.72
C GLU A 12 5.80 23.86 7.58
N LEU A 13 5.50 22.57 7.34
CA LEU A 13 6.52 21.57 7.10
C LEU A 13 7.44 21.99 5.96
N PHE A 14 6.87 22.35 4.80
CA PHE A 14 7.64 22.79 3.65
C PHE A 14 8.45 24.06 3.96
N ILE A 15 7.81 25.12 4.46
CA ILE A 15 8.46 26.42 4.75
C ILE A 15 9.63 26.22 5.72
N ASN A 16 9.43 25.46 6.80
CA ASN A 16 10.46 25.24 7.81
C ASN A 16 11.61 24.36 7.31
N LEU A 17 11.35 23.40 6.42
CA LEU A 17 12.40 22.60 5.77
C LEU A 17 13.19 23.43 4.75
N ALA A 18 12.52 24.21 3.92
CA ALA A 18 13.15 25.12 2.95
C ALA A 18 14.09 26.11 3.66
N GLU A 19 13.64 26.77 4.74
CA GLU A 19 14.47 27.68 5.52
C GLU A 19 15.63 26.97 6.22
N LYS A 20 15.36 25.79 6.85
CA LYS A 20 16.40 24.99 7.51
C LYS A 20 17.53 24.61 6.57
N HIS A 21 17.24 24.25 5.33
CA HIS A 21 18.22 23.75 4.36
C HIS A 21 18.71 24.78 3.37
N LYS A 22 18.24 26.02 3.46
CA LYS A 22 18.66 27.13 2.60
C LYS A 22 20.19 27.25 2.52
N GLY A 23 20.73 27.16 1.32
CA GLY A 23 22.17 27.28 1.04
C GLY A 23 23.07 26.21 1.65
N LYS A 24 22.52 25.06 2.08
CA LYS A 24 23.30 23.98 2.73
C LYS A 24 23.65 22.80 1.82
N GLY A 25 23.19 22.78 0.57
CA GLY A 25 23.45 21.66 -0.36
C GLY A 25 22.95 20.29 0.15
N LYS A 26 21.83 20.27 0.91
CA LYS A 26 21.24 19.02 1.41
C LYS A 26 20.38 18.39 0.32
N ASN A 27 20.75 17.19 -0.11
CA ASN A 27 19.95 16.37 -1.02
C ASN A 27 18.70 15.82 -0.30
N GLN A 28 17.59 15.77 -1.01
CA GLN A 28 16.34 15.21 -0.50
C GLN A 28 15.78 14.10 -1.37
N PHE A 29 15.71 14.34 -2.67
CA PHE A 29 15.18 13.39 -3.62
C PHE A 29 16.26 12.90 -4.57
N TYR A 30 16.09 11.65 -5.02
CA TYR A 30 16.97 11.04 -6.00
C TYR A 30 16.14 10.35 -7.08
N PHE A 31 16.49 10.57 -8.31
CA PHE A 31 15.80 10.01 -9.47
C PHE A 31 16.79 9.52 -10.52
N LYS A 32 16.33 8.74 -11.49
CA LYS A 32 17.10 8.35 -12.66
C LYS A 32 16.58 9.11 -13.88
N PRO A 33 17.40 9.96 -14.53
CA PRO A 33 17.00 10.64 -15.77
C PRO A 33 16.64 9.67 -16.91
N THR A 34 17.30 8.51 -16.94
CA THR A 34 17.00 7.41 -17.88
C THR A 34 17.15 6.07 -17.17
N PRO A 35 16.54 4.97 -17.68
CA PRO A 35 16.55 3.65 -17.03
C PRO A 35 17.93 3.04 -16.77
N ASN A 36 18.96 3.49 -17.42
CA ASN A 36 20.34 2.97 -17.27
C ASN A 36 21.31 3.99 -16.68
N SER A 37 20.82 5.16 -16.23
CA SER A 37 21.65 6.17 -15.59
C SER A 37 21.82 5.90 -14.10
N ASP A 38 22.81 6.55 -13.49
CA ASP A 38 22.93 6.61 -12.04
C ASP A 38 21.85 7.54 -11.46
N TYR A 39 21.53 7.33 -10.18
CA TYR A 39 20.66 8.22 -9.44
C TYR A 39 21.27 9.62 -9.32
N GLN A 40 20.51 10.64 -9.68
CA GLN A 40 20.86 12.03 -9.57
C GLN A 40 20.15 12.67 -8.37
N PRO A 41 20.85 13.46 -7.55
CA PRO A 41 20.25 14.14 -6.41
C PRO A 41 19.51 15.41 -6.83
N ILE A 42 18.45 15.73 -6.09
CA ILE A 42 17.78 17.04 -6.07
C ILE A 42 17.97 17.65 -4.68
N GLU A 43 18.62 18.79 -4.64
CA GLU A 43 18.87 19.52 -3.39
C GLU A 43 17.64 20.33 -2.93
N TRP A 44 17.53 20.57 -1.63
CA TRP A 44 16.48 21.43 -1.07
C TRP A 44 16.44 22.83 -1.67
N GLY A 45 17.57 23.36 -2.12
CA GLY A 45 17.60 24.62 -2.85
C GLY A 45 16.74 24.57 -4.11
N GLN A 46 16.97 23.58 -4.95
CA GLN A 46 16.19 23.33 -6.17
C GLN A 46 14.71 23.06 -5.84
N VAL A 47 14.44 22.16 -4.86
CA VAL A 47 13.07 21.87 -4.42
C VAL A 47 12.34 23.14 -4.02
N SER A 48 12.98 24.01 -3.25
CA SER A 48 12.39 25.29 -2.80
C SER A 48 12.10 26.22 -3.97
N ASP A 49 13.05 26.38 -4.89
CA ASP A 49 12.91 27.28 -6.03
C ASP A 49 11.79 26.81 -6.96
N ASP A 50 11.71 25.50 -7.25
CA ASP A 50 10.67 24.91 -8.09
C ASP A 50 9.29 25.03 -7.45
N VAL A 51 9.18 24.75 -6.14
CA VAL A 51 7.92 24.86 -5.40
C VAL A 51 7.40 26.29 -5.38
N TYR A 52 8.27 27.29 -5.13
CA TYR A 52 7.83 28.68 -5.15
C TYR A 52 7.48 29.16 -6.56
N SER A 53 8.22 28.73 -7.59
CA SER A 53 7.92 29.05 -8.99
C SER A 53 6.57 28.47 -9.39
N LEU A 54 6.32 27.19 -9.08
CA LEU A 54 5.04 26.55 -9.38
C LEU A 54 3.89 27.19 -8.59
N ALA A 55 4.09 27.50 -7.31
CA ALA A 55 3.08 28.20 -6.52
C ALA A 55 2.74 29.58 -7.11
N ALA A 56 3.74 30.32 -7.61
CA ALA A 56 3.53 31.60 -8.27
C ALA A 56 2.72 31.45 -9.56
N TYR A 57 3.01 30.46 -10.38
CA TYR A 57 2.23 30.13 -11.56
C TYR A 57 0.77 29.81 -11.23
N LEU A 58 0.54 28.90 -10.27
CA LEU A 58 -0.83 28.51 -9.86
C LEU A 58 -1.63 29.71 -9.35
N VAL A 59 -1.00 30.58 -8.57
CA VAL A 59 -1.62 31.80 -8.05
C VAL A 59 -1.91 32.81 -9.17
N ASP A 60 -1.03 32.92 -10.17
CA ASP A 60 -1.22 33.78 -11.35
C ASP A 60 -2.39 33.29 -12.21
N LYS A 61 -2.55 31.99 -12.35
CA LYS A 61 -3.71 31.33 -12.99
C LYS A 61 -5.01 31.41 -12.18
N GLY A 62 -5.00 32.04 -11.02
CA GLY A 62 -6.19 32.24 -10.20
C GLY A 62 -6.55 31.07 -9.31
N ILE A 63 -5.61 30.15 -9.02
CA ILE A 63 -5.82 29.11 -8.01
C ILE A 63 -5.76 29.75 -6.63
N GLU A 64 -6.79 29.45 -5.83
CA GLU A 64 -6.99 29.98 -4.48
C GLU A 64 -7.00 28.87 -3.44
N LYS A 65 -6.96 29.25 -2.15
CA LYS A 65 -7.12 28.31 -1.03
C LYS A 65 -8.40 27.50 -1.19
N GLY A 66 -8.27 26.18 -1.08
CA GLY A 66 -9.39 25.23 -1.22
C GLY A 66 -9.69 24.78 -2.65
N ASP A 67 -9.01 25.35 -3.66
CA ASP A 67 -9.10 24.84 -5.04
C ASP A 67 -8.40 23.49 -5.19
N ARG A 68 -8.92 22.66 -6.08
CA ARG A 68 -8.41 21.31 -6.31
C ARG A 68 -7.48 21.29 -7.51
N VAL A 69 -6.32 20.68 -7.28
CA VAL A 69 -5.30 20.43 -8.30
C VAL A 69 -5.07 18.92 -8.42
N GLY A 70 -5.21 18.38 -9.63
CA GLY A 70 -5.12 16.96 -9.90
C GLY A 70 -3.71 16.51 -10.24
N ILE A 71 -3.33 15.29 -9.82
CA ILE A 71 -2.05 14.66 -10.19
C ILE A 71 -2.30 13.22 -10.63
N LEU A 72 -1.93 12.87 -11.87
CA LEU A 72 -1.93 11.53 -12.43
C LEU A 72 -0.50 11.14 -12.81
N SER A 73 0.24 10.57 -11.87
CA SER A 73 1.68 10.35 -12.05
C SER A 73 2.19 9.13 -11.29
N GLU A 74 3.16 8.45 -11.88
CA GLU A 74 4.07 7.53 -11.21
C GLU A 74 4.92 8.29 -10.17
N ASN A 75 5.64 7.54 -9.32
CA ASN A 75 6.51 8.13 -8.31
C ASN A 75 7.70 8.84 -8.96
N ARG A 76 7.82 10.15 -8.70
CA ARG A 76 8.90 10.99 -9.20
C ARG A 76 8.99 12.30 -8.40
N TYR A 77 10.12 12.99 -8.47
CA TYR A 77 10.32 14.18 -7.65
C TYR A 77 9.39 15.36 -8.04
N GLU A 78 8.97 15.44 -9.31
CA GLU A 78 8.03 16.46 -9.78
C GLU A 78 6.65 16.29 -9.11
N TRP A 79 6.25 15.06 -8.81
CA TRP A 79 5.06 14.81 -7.99
C TRP A 79 5.17 15.52 -6.62
N ALA A 80 6.35 15.43 -5.98
CA ALA A 80 6.58 16.08 -4.69
C ALA A 80 6.61 17.62 -4.83
N ILE A 81 7.19 18.17 -5.91
CA ILE A 81 7.18 19.60 -6.18
C ILE A 81 5.74 20.12 -6.33
N VAL A 82 4.91 19.41 -7.12
CA VAL A 82 3.49 19.78 -7.31
C VAL A 82 2.74 19.72 -6.01
N ASP A 83 2.88 18.63 -5.23
CA ASP A 83 2.22 18.49 -3.95
C ASP A 83 2.59 19.62 -2.99
N LEU A 84 3.89 19.91 -2.81
CA LEU A 84 4.35 20.96 -1.91
C LEU A 84 3.90 22.36 -2.37
N ALA A 85 3.81 22.62 -3.67
CA ALA A 85 3.31 23.88 -4.20
C ALA A 85 1.81 24.07 -3.91
N ILE A 86 1.02 22.99 -4.07
CA ILE A 86 -0.40 22.97 -3.71
C ILE A 86 -0.57 23.25 -2.21
N GLN A 87 0.21 22.55 -1.36
CA GLN A 87 0.14 22.74 0.09
C GLN A 87 0.55 24.18 0.49
N LEU A 88 1.54 24.76 -0.18
CA LEU A 88 2.04 26.11 0.11
C LEU A 88 0.97 27.20 -0.06
N ILE A 89 0.08 27.04 -1.02
CA ILE A 89 -1.01 28.00 -1.29
C ILE A 89 -2.36 27.59 -0.68
N GLY A 90 -2.39 26.53 0.13
CA GLY A 90 -3.61 26.02 0.75
C GLY A 90 -4.58 25.35 -0.23
N GLY A 91 -4.11 24.87 -1.37
CA GLY A 91 -4.87 24.09 -2.33
C GLY A 91 -5.10 22.66 -1.85
N ILE A 92 -5.99 21.94 -2.53
CA ILE A 92 -6.34 20.54 -2.24
C ILE A 92 -5.77 19.63 -3.32
N ASN A 93 -4.85 18.77 -2.95
CA ASN A 93 -4.29 17.77 -3.87
C ASN A 93 -5.29 16.64 -4.12
N VAL A 94 -5.57 16.35 -5.40
CA VAL A 94 -6.39 15.22 -5.86
C VAL A 94 -5.50 14.28 -6.66
N SER A 95 -4.96 13.25 -6.00
CA SER A 95 -4.05 12.30 -6.66
C SER A 95 -4.80 11.09 -7.18
N LEU A 96 -4.55 10.74 -8.43
CA LEU A 96 -5.18 9.63 -9.13
C LEU A 96 -4.19 8.47 -9.32
N TYR A 97 -4.70 7.23 -9.30
CA TYR A 97 -3.91 6.07 -9.67
C TYR A 97 -3.66 6.03 -11.17
N THR A 98 -2.41 5.81 -11.57
CA THR A 98 -1.99 5.72 -12.98
C THR A 98 -2.63 4.56 -13.75
N THR A 99 -3.12 3.56 -13.02
CA THR A 99 -3.82 2.38 -13.57
C THR A 99 -5.31 2.59 -13.80
N LEU A 100 -5.88 3.73 -13.40
CA LEU A 100 -7.30 4.01 -13.65
C LEU A 100 -7.59 4.16 -15.14
N PRO A 101 -8.72 3.60 -15.62
CA PRO A 101 -9.19 3.87 -16.98
C PRO A 101 -9.65 5.33 -17.13
N PRO A 102 -9.66 5.89 -18.35
CA PRO A 102 -10.06 7.28 -18.60
C PRO A 102 -11.39 7.67 -17.96
N SER A 103 -12.42 6.84 -18.08
CA SER A 103 -13.76 7.12 -17.55
C SER A 103 -13.80 7.26 -16.02
N GLN A 104 -12.97 6.50 -15.28
CA GLN A 104 -12.88 6.65 -13.83
C GLN A 104 -12.07 7.89 -13.43
N SER A 105 -11.04 8.22 -14.22
CA SER A 105 -10.30 9.47 -14.04
C SER A 105 -11.20 10.69 -14.28
N ALA A 106 -11.99 10.70 -15.35
CA ALA A 106 -12.99 11.74 -15.63
C ALA A 106 -13.98 11.91 -14.45
N TYR A 107 -14.51 10.79 -13.94
CA TYR A 107 -15.40 10.85 -12.77
C TYR A 107 -14.75 11.54 -11.57
N ILE A 108 -13.49 11.22 -11.26
CA ILE A 108 -12.78 11.82 -10.11
C ILE A 108 -12.56 13.32 -10.34
N LEU A 109 -12.14 13.73 -11.54
CA LEU A 109 -11.92 15.13 -11.89
C LEU A 109 -13.22 15.94 -11.78
N GLN A 110 -14.33 15.41 -12.30
CA GLN A 110 -15.67 16.04 -12.23
C GLN A 110 -16.17 16.14 -10.78
N ASP A 111 -16.14 15.04 -10.01
CA ASP A 111 -16.65 14.98 -8.64
C ASP A 111 -15.88 15.92 -7.70
N SER A 112 -14.54 16.01 -7.89
CA SER A 112 -13.68 16.88 -7.10
C SER A 112 -13.66 18.33 -7.61
N GLY A 113 -13.98 18.60 -8.88
CA GLY A 113 -13.87 19.90 -9.51
C GLY A 113 -12.42 20.38 -9.61
N VAL A 114 -11.54 19.52 -10.13
CA VAL A 114 -10.11 19.85 -10.39
C VAL A 114 -10.01 20.95 -11.44
N LYS A 115 -9.17 21.98 -11.15
CA LYS A 115 -8.94 23.11 -12.04
C LYS A 115 -7.69 22.97 -12.90
N VAL A 116 -6.60 22.42 -12.36
CA VAL A 116 -5.33 22.19 -13.08
C VAL A 116 -4.96 20.72 -12.92
N PHE A 117 -4.53 20.08 -14.00
CA PHE A 117 -4.29 18.65 -14.02
C PHE A 117 -2.87 18.31 -14.47
N PHE A 118 -2.04 17.83 -13.54
CA PHE A 118 -0.68 17.38 -13.80
C PHE A 118 -0.64 15.91 -14.20
N VAL A 119 0.13 15.58 -15.24
CA VAL A 119 0.30 14.21 -15.73
C VAL A 119 1.77 13.89 -16.00
N SER A 120 2.19 12.63 -15.77
CA SER A 120 3.60 12.26 -15.86
C SER A 120 4.08 11.99 -17.27
N THR A 121 3.60 10.92 -17.88
CA THR A 121 4.12 10.37 -19.12
C THR A 121 3.21 10.68 -20.31
N GLY A 122 3.71 10.54 -21.55
CA GLY A 122 2.87 10.65 -22.75
C GLY A 122 1.68 9.70 -22.75
N PHE A 123 1.77 8.55 -22.06
CA PHE A 123 0.64 7.64 -21.88
C PHE A 123 -0.45 8.24 -20.98
N GLN A 124 -0.06 8.88 -19.88
CA GLN A 124 -1.00 9.55 -18.98
C GLN A 124 -1.57 10.82 -19.62
N LEU A 125 -0.75 11.56 -20.37
CA LEU A 125 -1.20 12.72 -21.14
C LEU A 125 -2.29 12.33 -22.16
N LYS A 126 -2.09 11.23 -22.89
CA LYS A 126 -3.12 10.74 -23.81
C LYS A 126 -4.45 10.49 -23.13
N LYS A 127 -4.44 9.87 -21.94
CA LYS A 127 -5.68 9.68 -21.15
C LYS A 127 -6.31 10.99 -20.73
N ALA A 128 -5.49 11.97 -20.31
CA ALA A 128 -5.98 13.28 -19.86
C ALA A 128 -6.63 14.06 -21.01
N VAL A 129 -6.00 14.08 -22.19
CA VAL A 129 -6.56 14.70 -23.41
C VAL A 129 -7.86 14.03 -23.84
N GLU A 130 -7.92 12.69 -23.79
CA GLU A 130 -9.15 11.92 -24.15
C GLU A 130 -10.37 12.33 -23.33
N ILE A 131 -10.17 12.75 -22.07
CA ILE A 131 -11.28 13.08 -21.14
C ILE A 131 -11.43 14.59 -20.88
N PHE A 132 -10.63 15.44 -21.53
CA PHE A 132 -10.61 16.89 -21.25
C PHE A 132 -11.98 17.53 -21.45
N ASP A 133 -12.64 17.24 -22.57
CA ASP A 133 -13.96 17.78 -22.88
C ASP A 133 -15.05 17.32 -21.88
N ASP A 134 -14.85 16.18 -21.23
CA ASP A 134 -15.74 15.68 -20.19
C ASP A 134 -15.52 16.38 -18.84
N CYS A 135 -14.44 17.15 -18.67
CA CYS A 135 -14.02 17.74 -17.41
C CYS A 135 -14.01 19.29 -17.48
N PRO A 136 -15.16 19.95 -17.51
CA PRO A 136 -15.27 21.38 -17.82
C PRO A 136 -14.61 22.32 -16.81
N ASP A 137 -14.30 21.86 -15.59
CA ASP A 137 -13.59 22.65 -14.59
C ASP A 137 -12.07 22.63 -14.81
N VAL A 138 -11.54 21.68 -15.58
CA VAL A 138 -10.10 21.58 -15.88
C VAL A 138 -9.75 22.65 -16.93
N MET A 139 -8.95 23.63 -16.52
CA MET A 139 -8.52 24.74 -17.36
C MET A 139 -7.33 24.36 -18.23
N GLU A 140 -6.40 23.56 -17.70
CA GLU A 140 -5.15 23.20 -18.36
C GLU A 140 -4.61 21.84 -17.85
N ILE A 141 -3.86 21.17 -18.73
CA ILE A 141 -3.12 19.95 -18.46
C ILE A 141 -1.63 20.28 -18.52
N ILE A 142 -0.87 19.87 -17.48
CA ILE A 142 0.57 20.09 -17.40
C ILE A 142 1.28 18.74 -17.43
N ALA A 143 2.07 18.49 -18.48
CA ALA A 143 2.82 17.25 -18.65
C ALA A 143 4.25 17.37 -18.10
N PHE A 144 4.71 16.36 -17.35
CA PHE A 144 6.09 16.29 -16.88
C PHE A 144 7.05 15.88 -17.98
N ASP A 145 6.69 14.83 -18.75
CA ASP A 145 7.51 14.33 -19.84
C ASP A 145 7.03 14.90 -21.18
N GLU A 146 7.98 15.23 -22.04
CA GLU A 146 7.69 15.60 -23.42
C GLU A 146 7.05 14.41 -24.16
N PRO A 147 5.83 14.56 -24.70
CA PRO A 147 5.16 13.46 -25.38
C PRO A 147 5.82 13.18 -26.72
N LYS A 148 5.97 11.89 -27.04
CA LYS A 148 6.49 11.44 -28.34
C LYS A 148 5.52 11.69 -29.51
N LEU A 149 4.29 12.01 -29.22
CA LEU A 149 3.23 12.28 -30.20
C LEU A 149 3.03 13.79 -30.30
N GLU A 150 3.59 14.41 -31.34
CA GLU A 150 3.60 15.86 -31.55
C GLU A 150 2.19 16.48 -31.44
N HIS A 151 1.15 15.80 -31.98
CA HIS A 151 -0.22 16.31 -31.93
C HIS A 151 -0.79 16.49 -30.51
N LEU A 152 -0.24 15.84 -29.49
CA LEU A 152 -0.67 16.05 -28.09
C LEU A 152 -0.08 17.33 -27.48
N GLN A 153 0.98 17.89 -28.09
CA GLN A 153 1.55 19.19 -27.69
C GLN A 153 0.87 20.37 -28.39
N GLU A 154 0.15 20.12 -29.49
CA GLU A 154 -0.52 21.16 -30.28
C GLU A 154 -1.85 21.61 -29.66
N GLU A 155 -2.34 20.91 -28.61
CA GLU A 155 -3.54 21.30 -27.89
C GLU A 155 -3.30 22.56 -27.06
N GLU A 156 -4.08 23.61 -27.27
CA GLU A 156 -3.90 24.93 -26.63
C GLU A 156 -3.96 24.92 -25.10
N TYR A 157 -4.48 23.83 -24.50
CA TYR A 157 -4.61 23.63 -23.06
C TYR A 157 -3.54 22.69 -22.46
N VAL A 158 -2.56 22.23 -23.26
CA VAL A 158 -1.46 21.37 -22.83
C VAL A 158 -0.17 22.19 -22.70
N TYR A 159 0.45 22.11 -21.53
CA TYR A 159 1.69 22.83 -21.20
C TYR A 159 2.75 21.85 -20.69
N MET A 160 4.02 22.24 -20.83
CA MET A 160 5.14 21.48 -20.29
C MET A 160 5.54 21.97 -18.90
N PHE A 161 5.83 21.06 -18.00
CA PHE A 161 6.17 21.39 -16.61
C PHE A 161 7.38 22.32 -16.47
N GLU A 162 8.42 22.10 -17.27
CA GLU A 162 9.61 22.96 -17.28
C GLU A 162 9.27 24.41 -17.70
N ASP A 163 8.40 24.58 -18.73
CA ASP A 163 7.97 25.90 -19.17
C ASP A 163 7.16 26.61 -18.07
N ILE A 164 6.29 25.85 -17.39
CA ILE A 164 5.49 26.36 -16.26
C ILE A 164 6.38 26.84 -15.11
N LEU A 165 7.44 26.11 -14.78
CA LEU A 165 8.42 26.56 -13.77
C LEU A 165 9.12 27.85 -14.19
N LEU A 166 9.49 27.97 -15.47
CA LEU A 166 10.12 29.19 -16.01
C LEU A 166 9.14 30.38 -15.99
N GLU A 167 7.88 30.18 -16.36
CA GLU A 167 6.85 31.22 -16.29
C GLU A 167 6.58 31.63 -14.84
N GLY A 168 6.40 30.67 -13.96
CA GLY A 168 6.20 30.93 -12.53
C GLY A 168 7.36 31.71 -11.91
N GLY A 169 8.59 31.37 -12.29
CA GLY A 169 9.78 32.13 -11.86
C GLY A 169 9.75 33.63 -12.28
N LYS A 170 9.20 33.94 -13.45
CA LYS A 170 9.07 35.35 -13.92
C LYS A 170 8.04 36.14 -13.10
N VAL A 171 6.97 35.51 -12.66
CA VAL A 171 5.87 36.17 -11.91
C VAL A 171 6.01 36.01 -10.39
N LEU A 172 7.05 35.33 -9.91
CA LEU A 172 7.26 35.02 -8.50
C LEU A 172 7.30 36.28 -7.61
N GLU A 173 8.05 37.29 -8.01
CA GLU A 173 8.16 38.52 -7.22
C GLU A 173 6.82 39.26 -7.09
N GLU A 174 6.01 39.24 -8.15
CA GLU A 174 4.67 39.88 -8.16
C GLU A 174 3.71 39.14 -7.25
N ASN A 175 3.78 37.79 -7.24
CA ASN A 175 2.90 36.91 -6.47
C ASN A 175 3.41 36.59 -5.05
N ARG A 176 4.65 36.97 -4.69
CA ARG A 176 5.28 36.66 -3.40
C ARG A 176 4.41 37.02 -2.19
N ASN A 177 3.83 38.20 -2.17
CA ASN A 177 2.96 38.64 -1.07
C ASN A 177 1.66 37.84 -1.01
N LYS A 178 1.10 37.46 -2.16
CA LYS A 178 -0.13 36.65 -2.24
C LYS A 178 0.15 35.24 -1.77
N ILE A 179 1.24 34.59 -2.20
CA ILE A 179 1.69 33.28 -1.71
C ILE A 179 1.89 33.31 -0.20
N LYS A 180 2.61 34.32 0.31
CA LYS A 180 2.83 34.47 1.76
C LYS A 180 1.52 34.60 2.52
N LYS A 181 0.57 35.38 2.03
CA LYS A 181 -0.74 35.55 2.64
C LYS A 181 -1.49 34.20 2.67
N LEU A 182 -1.59 33.50 1.53
CA LEU A 182 -2.25 32.21 1.42
C LEU A 182 -1.62 31.19 2.37
N SER A 183 -0.28 31.09 2.42
CA SER A 183 0.42 30.16 3.31
C SER A 183 0.17 30.43 4.80
N GLN A 184 -0.07 31.67 5.18
CA GLN A 184 -0.40 32.08 6.56
C GLN A 184 -1.88 31.83 6.93
N GLU A 185 -2.76 31.71 5.94
CA GLU A 185 -4.19 31.42 6.12
C GLU A 185 -4.49 29.92 6.21
N VAL A 186 -3.50 29.03 6.00
CA VAL A 186 -3.68 27.60 6.11
C VAL A 186 -3.80 27.19 7.57
N GLU A 187 -4.88 26.51 7.89
CA GLU A 187 -5.18 26.00 9.24
C GLU A 187 -5.09 24.47 9.29
N PRO A 188 -4.82 23.87 10.46
CA PRO A 188 -4.76 22.40 10.63
C PRO A 188 -6.05 21.67 10.20
N GLU A 189 -7.21 22.28 10.33
CA GLU A 189 -8.51 21.69 9.97
C GLU A 189 -8.87 21.87 8.47
N ASP A 190 -8.03 22.57 7.68
CA ASP A 190 -8.24 22.67 6.25
C ASP A 190 -7.98 21.33 5.58
N VAL A 191 -8.81 21.01 4.58
CA VAL A 191 -8.63 19.82 3.74
C VAL A 191 -7.41 20.04 2.84
N CYS A 192 -6.42 19.16 2.93
CA CYS A 192 -5.20 19.24 2.13
C CYS A 192 -5.17 18.24 0.98
N THR A 193 -5.99 17.20 1.03
CA THR A 193 -6.10 16.22 -0.05
C THR A 193 -7.43 15.49 -0.08
N LEU A 194 -7.85 15.10 -1.29
CA LEU A 194 -8.90 14.11 -1.52
C LEU A 194 -8.24 12.84 -2.05
N ILE A 195 -8.42 11.72 -1.35
CA ILE A 195 -7.95 10.41 -1.79
C ILE A 195 -9.17 9.56 -2.12
N TYR A 196 -9.34 9.24 -3.40
CA TYR A 196 -10.47 8.44 -3.85
C TYR A 196 -10.25 6.96 -3.59
N THR A 197 -11.15 6.38 -2.79
CA THR A 197 -11.14 4.94 -2.47
C THR A 197 -12.21 4.22 -3.27
N SER A 198 -11.86 3.07 -3.84
CA SER A 198 -12.82 2.20 -4.51
C SER A 198 -13.68 1.50 -3.44
N GLY A 199 -14.88 2.00 -3.21
CA GLY A 199 -15.87 1.27 -2.43
C GLY A 199 -16.22 -0.08 -3.09
N THR A 200 -16.51 -1.10 -2.30
CA THR A 200 -16.87 -2.44 -2.79
C THR A 200 -18.20 -2.47 -3.56
N THR A 201 -18.97 -1.39 -3.57
CA THR A 201 -20.36 -1.36 -4.04
C THR A 201 -20.74 -0.19 -4.93
N GLY A 202 -19.79 0.61 -5.45
CA GLY A 202 -20.18 1.79 -6.24
C GLY A 202 -19.02 2.63 -6.77
N LYS A 203 -19.34 3.87 -7.14
CA LYS A 203 -18.37 4.87 -7.59
C LYS A 203 -17.34 5.16 -6.48
N PRO A 204 -16.09 5.48 -6.82
CA PRO A 204 -15.08 5.89 -5.86
C PRO A 204 -15.55 7.08 -5.00
N LYS A 205 -15.16 7.09 -3.72
CA LYS A 205 -15.48 8.15 -2.77
C LYS A 205 -14.21 8.89 -2.37
N GLY A 206 -14.21 10.21 -2.42
CA GLY A 206 -13.08 11.04 -2.03
C GLY A 206 -13.02 11.23 -0.50
N ALA A 207 -12.09 10.56 0.17
CA ALA A 207 -11.84 10.80 1.59
C ALA A 207 -11.16 12.16 1.79
N MET A 208 -11.76 13.03 2.57
CA MET A 208 -11.22 14.36 2.91
C MET A 208 -10.23 14.24 4.06
N LEU A 209 -8.94 14.40 3.79
CA LEU A 209 -7.92 14.45 4.83
C LEU A 209 -7.46 15.90 5.04
N THR A 210 -7.43 16.30 6.31
CA THR A 210 -6.96 17.63 6.71
C THR A 210 -5.45 17.61 6.99
N HIS A 211 -4.84 18.79 7.05
CA HIS A 211 -3.45 18.91 7.51
C HIS A 211 -3.27 18.23 8.87
N LYS A 212 -4.20 18.47 9.82
CA LYS A 212 -4.17 17.83 11.16
C LYS A 212 -4.20 16.31 11.09
N ASN A 213 -5.03 15.73 10.21
CA ASN A 213 -5.12 14.28 10.08
C ASN A 213 -3.76 13.68 9.70
N ILE A 214 -3.12 14.23 8.65
CA ILE A 214 -1.83 13.75 8.16
C ILE A 214 -0.71 14.07 9.15
N VAL A 215 -0.63 15.30 9.64
CA VAL A 215 0.43 15.75 10.57
C VAL A 215 0.42 14.94 11.86
N SER A 216 -0.76 14.72 12.46
CA SER A 216 -0.87 13.89 13.66
C SER A 216 -0.38 12.47 13.42
N ASN A 217 -0.73 11.90 12.27
CA ASN A 217 -0.33 10.54 11.90
C ASN A 217 1.19 10.45 11.63
N VAL A 218 1.76 11.42 10.92
CA VAL A 218 3.22 11.55 10.73
C VAL A 218 3.95 11.61 12.07
N LYS A 219 3.52 12.50 12.98
CA LYS A 219 4.13 12.65 14.30
C LYS A 219 4.02 11.37 15.14
N ALA A 220 2.84 10.73 15.12
CA ALA A 220 2.61 9.48 15.84
C ALA A 220 3.46 8.32 15.27
N ALA A 221 3.51 8.16 13.95
CA ALA A 221 4.29 7.11 13.29
C ALA A 221 5.79 7.29 13.56
N THR A 222 6.33 8.51 13.44
CA THR A 222 7.75 8.80 13.70
C THR A 222 8.14 8.65 15.17
N GLN A 223 7.19 8.82 16.09
CA GLN A 223 7.38 8.53 17.51
C GLN A 223 7.33 7.03 17.81
N HIS A 224 6.52 6.29 17.06
CA HIS A 224 6.28 4.86 17.25
C HIS A 224 7.39 4.00 16.65
N ILE A 225 7.87 4.37 15.44
CA ILE A 225 8.93 3.71 14.69
C ILE A 225 10.04 4.74 14.46
N TYR A 226 11.26 4.44 14.93
CA TYR A 226 12.38 5.38 14.84
C TYR A 226 13.10 5.29 13.50
N TRP A 227 13.23 6.45 12.85
CA TRP A 227 14.13 6.73 11.72
C TRP A 227 14.65 8.16 11.81
N ASP A 228 15.72 8.48 11.10
CA ASP A 228 16.33 9.81 11.13
C ASP A 228 17.03 10.19 9.80
N HIS A 229 17.68 11.35 9.78
CA HIS A 229 18.35 11.91 8.62
C HIS A 229 19.54 11.11 8.08
N THR A 230 19.96 10.04 8.74
CA THR A 230 21.00 9.12 8.25
C THR A 230 20.42 7.97 7.45
N ASP A 231 19.10 7.87 7.43
CA ASP A 231 18.36 6.87 6.69
C ASP A 231 18.11 7.27 5.24
N SER A 232 17.86 6.26 4.42
CA SER A 232 17.43 6.39 3.03
C SER A 232 16.32 5.42 2.71
N LEU A 233 15.33 5.87 1.95
CA LEU A 233 14.17 5.10 1.51
C LEU A 233 14.24 4.86 0.00
N LEU A 234 13.91 3.65 -0.47
CA LEU A 234 13.53 3.41 -1.87
C LEU A 234 12.00 3.43 -1.96
N SER A 235 11.45 4.51 -2.55
CA SER A 235 10.02 4.73 -2.73
C SER A 235 9.54 4.09 -4.04
N PHE A 236 8.52 3.24 -3.98
CA PHE A 236 7.96 2.57 -5.15
C PHE A 236 6.44 2.32 -5.05
N LEU A 237 5.86 2.39 -3.85
CA LEU A 237 4.41 2.35 -3.71
C LEU A 237 3.79 3.66 -4.22
N PRO A 238 2.59 3.64 -4.80
CA PRO A 238 2.00 4.85 -5.40
C PRO A 238 1.84 6.00 -4.40
N LEU A 239 2.39 7.18 -4.70
CA LEU A 239 2.26 8.40 -3.89
C LEU A 239 0.81 8.90 -3.77
N CYS A 240 -0.07 8.50 -4.68
CA CYS A 240 -1.50 8.75 -4.58
C CYS A 240 -2.18 7.93 -3.47
N HIS A 241 -1.52 6.87 -2.96
CA HIS A 241 -2.04 6.06 -1.86
C HIS A 241 -1.63 6.67 -0.51
N SER A 242 -2.58 6.75 0.44
CA SER A 242 -2.35 7.34 1.77
C SER A 242 -1.16 6.75 2.53
N PHE A 243 -0.87 5.46 2.37
CA PHE A 243 0.23 4.78 3.06
C PHE A 243 1.60 5.30 2.61
N GLU A 244 1.89 5.28 1.30
CA GLU A 244 3.15 5.82 0.78
C GLU A 244 3.25 7.32 1.04
N ARG A 245 2.16 8.05 0.79
CA ARG A 245 2.12 9.50 0.96
C ARG A 245 2.41 9.93 2.40
N THR A 246 1.83 9.27 3.40
CA THR A 246 2.06 9.63 4.81
C THR A 246 3.36 9.03 5.34
N ALA A 247 3.58 7.71 5.18
CA ALA A 247 4.73 7.02 5.76
C ALA A 247 5.99 7.15 4.88
N GLY A 248 5.87 6.97 3.55
CA GLY A 248 7.00 7.00 2.62
C GLY A 248 7.42 8.39 2.17
N TYR A 249 6.55 9.38 2.28
CA TYR A 249 6.87 10.73 1.82
C TYR A 249 6.87 11.75 2.97
N TYR A 250 5.72 12.14 3.55
CA TYR A 250 5.70 13.20 4.57
C TYR A 250 6.49 12.84 5.84
N ALA A 251 6.41 11.61 6.33
CA ALA A 251 7.17 11.19 7.50
C ALA A 251 8.68 11.17 7.20
N MET A 252 9.07 10.78 5.99
CA MET A 252 10.47 10.74 5.57
C MET A 252 11.05 12.15 5.42
N ILE A 253 10.39 13.07 4.69
CA ILE A 253 10.91 14.45 4.55
C ILE A 253 10.92 15.18 5.89
N SER A 254 9.92 14.97 6.76
CA SER A 254 9.88 15.59 8.08
C SER A 254 11.02 15.16 8.99
N SER A 255 11.60 14.01 8.74
CA SER A 255 12.71 13.41 9.49
C SER A 255 14.08 13.58 8.79
N GLY A 256 14.09 14.18 7.58
CA GLY A 256 15.29 14.40 6.79
C GLY A 256 15.86 13.14 6.12
N VAL A 257 15.05 12.10 5.99
CA VAL A 257 15.39 10.84 5.28
C VAL A 257 15.46 11.11 3.78
N GLU A 258 16.50 10.64 3.12
CA GLU A 258 16.67 10.74 1.67
C GLU A 258 15.74 9.77 0.95
N ILE A 259 15.04 10.24 -0.08
CA ILE A 259 14.06 9.46 -0.84
C ILE A 259 14.58 9.20 -2.25
N TYR A 260 14.72 7.93 -2.59
CA TYR A 260 15.07 7.44 -3.93
C TYR A 260 13.82 6.91 -4.59
N TYR A 261 13.46 7.42 -5.75
CA TYR A 261 12.31 6.92 -6.51
C TYR A 261 12.73 5.76 -7.40
N ALA A 262 12.07 4.62 -7.25
CA ALA A 262 12.25 3.47 -8.14
C ALA A 262 11.70 3.81 -9.55
N GLU A 263 12.31 3.24 -10.58
CA GLU A 263 11.86 3.43 -11.97
C GLU A 263 10.47 2.83 -12.20
N SER A 264 10.17 1.70 -11.55
CA SER A 264 8.85 1.04 -11.53
C SER A 264 8.82 0.00 -10.42
N VAL A 265 7.65 -0.58 -10.16
CA VAL A 265 7.50 -1.71 -9.21
C VAL A 265 8.31 -2.92 -9.65
N ASP A 266 8.43 -3.17 -10.95
CA ASP A 266 9.16 -4.32 -11.50
C ASP A 266 10.68 -4.18 -11.39
N THR A 267 11.18 -2.95 -11.32
CA THR A 267 12.62 -2.66 -11.20
C THR A 267 13.11 -2.60 -9.75
N VAL A 268 12.24 -2.72 -8.75
CA VAL A 268 12.59 -2.62 -7.32
C VAL A 268 13.72 -3.58 -6.95
N SER A 269 13.70 -4.83 -7.46
CA SER A 269 14.74 -5.83 -7.20
C SER A 269 16.12 -5.44 -7.76
N LYS A 270 16.15 -4.65 -8.84
CA LYS A 270 17.36 -4.07 -9.44
C LYS A 270 17.79 -2.81 -8.69
N ASN A 271 16.85 -1.95 -8.34
CA ASN A 271 17.14 -0.68 -7.70
C ASN A 271 17.58 -0.84 -6.22
N MET A 272 17.11 -1.86 -5.49
CA MET A 272 17.52 -2.10 -4.09
C MET A 272 19.05 -2.23 -3.90
N PRO A 273 19.78 -3.07 -4.65
CA PRO A 273 21.24 -3.15 -4.51
C PRO A 273 21.97 -1.90 -5.03
N GLU A 274 21.40 -1.13 -5.96
CA GLU A 274 21.97 0.14 -6.43
C GLU A 274 21.88 1.23 -5.35
N VAL A 275 20.69 1.44 -4.79
CA VAL A 275 20.38 2.47 -3.77
C VAL A 275 20.93 2.07 -2.40
N ARG A 276 20.88 0.77 -2.07
CA ARG A 276 21.21 0.24 -0.74
C ARG A 276 20.43 0.96 0.37
N PRO A 277 19.10 0.99 0.32
CA PRO A 277 18.28 1.73 1.26
C PRO A 277 18.43 1.18 2.69
N THR A 278 18.11 2.00 3.69
CA THR A 278 18.03 1.58 5.09
C THR A 278 16.61 1.29 5.52
N ILE A 279 15.64 1.86 4.80
CA ILE A 279 14.20 1.70 5.03
C ILE A 279 13.53 1.22 3.74
N MET A 280 12.60 0.29 3.88
CA MET A 280 11.70 -0.17 2.81
C MET A 280 10.27 -0.17 3.32
N ILE A 281 9.42 0.64 2.71
CA ILE A 281 7.96 0.62 2.93
C ILE A 281 7.34 -0.17 1.79
N SER A 282 6.56 -1.18 2.10
CA SER A 282 6.10 -2.15 1.13
C SER A 282 4.73 -2.74 1.47
N VAL A 283 4.29 -3.64 0.64
CA VAL A 283 3.09 -4.47 0.79
C VAL A 283 3.47 -5.95 0.87
N PRO A 284 2.64 -6.84 1.43
CA PRO A 284 2.93 -8.27 1.57
C PRO A 284 3.40 -8.94 0.28
N ARG A 285 2.83 -8.56 -0.86
CA ARG A 285 3.16 -9.14 -2.17
C ARG A 285 4.66 -9.09 -2.54
N LEU A 286 5.39 -8.05 -2.11
CA LEU A 286 6.84 -8.01 -2.32
C LEU A 286 7.54 -9.10 -1.52
N PHE A 287 7.17 -9.27 -0.26
CA PHE A 287 7.77 -10.28 0.63
C PHE A 287 7.40 -11.70 0.18
N GLU A 288 6.17 -11.92 -0.30
CA GLU A 288 5.73 -13.17 -0.92
C GLU A 288 6.58 -13.52 -2.14
N LYS A 289 6.76 -12.58 -3.08
CA LYS A 289 7.64 -12.76 -4.25
C LYS A 289 9.07 -13.07 -3.83
N MET A 290 9.62 -12.34 -2.86
CA MET A 290 10.97 -12.59 -2.35
C MET A 290 11.10 -14.00 -1.75
N TYR A 291 10.14 -14.40 -0.91
CA TYR A 291 10.10 -15.72 -0.29
C TYR A 291 10.05 -16.83 -1.34
N ASN A 292 9.12 -16.74 -2.29
CA ASN A 292 8.94 -17.73 -3.35
C ASN A 292 10.20 -17.88 -4.23
N LEU A 293 10.85 -16.77 -4.60
CA LEU A 293 12.12 -16.80 -5.35
C LEU A 293 13.25 -17.48 -4.55
N ILE A 294 13.30 -17.25 -3.23
CA ILE A 294 14.28 -17.90 -2.35
C ILE A 294 14.03 -19.40 -2.29
N VAL A 295 12.79 -19.82 -2.01
CA VAL A 295 12.40 -21.24 -1.93
C VAL A 295 12.68 -21.94 -3.25
N LYS A 296 12.26 -21.37 -4.39
CA LYS A 296 12.56 -21.90 -5.74
C LYS A 296 14.05 -22.09 -5.97
N SER A 297 14.88 -21.08 -5.65
CA SER A 297 16.34 -21.18 -5.78
C SER A 297 16.97 -22.26 -4.89
N VAL A 298 16.36 -22.57 -3.75
CA VAL A 298 16.80 -23.65 -2.86
C VAL A 298 16.36 -25.00 -3.40
N GLU A 299 15.13 -25.14 -3.86
CA GLU A 299 14.59 -26.39 -4.45
C GLU A 299 15.34 -26.83 -5.70
N GLU A 300 15.80 -25.90 -6.51
CA GLU A 300 16.65 -26.16 -7.69
C GLU A 300 18.11 -26.46 -7.34
N GLY A 301 18.49 -26.28 -6.07
CA GLY A 301 19.83 -26.53 -5.58
C GLY A 301 20.12 -27.99 -5.25
N SER A 302 21.39 -28.28 -4.94
CA SER A 302 21.81 -29.61 -4.45
C SER A 302 21.16 -29.94 -3.09
N ASP A 303 21.08 -31.24 -2.77
CA ASP A 303 20.56 -31.70 -1.47
C ASP A 303 21.33 -31.10 -0.29
N ALA A 304 22.65 -30.88 -0.44
CA ALA A 304 23.46 -30.19 0.56
C ALA A 304 23.00 -28.73 0.75
N LYS A 305 22.67 -28.01 -0.33
CA LYS A 305 22.13 -26.63 -0.26
C LYS A 305 20.78 -26.60 0.46
N LYS A 306 19.90 -27.55 0.15
CA LYS A 306 18.60 -27.70 0.82
C LYS A 306 18.75 -27.97 2.31
N ALA A 307 19.63 -28.92 2.67
CA ALA A 307 19.89 -29.27 4.06
C ALA A 307 20.46 -28.09 4.88
N ILE A 308 21.41 -27.33 4.31
CA ILE A 308 21.99 -26.14 4.94
C ILE A 308 20.93 -25.05 5.12
N PHE A 309 20.09 -24.82 4.12
CA PHE A 309 19.01 -23.82 4.19
C PHE A 309 17.99 -24.19 5.27
N ASN A 310 17.48 -25.42 5.28
CA ASN A 310 16.52 -25.88 6.28
C ASN A 310 17.10 -25.82 7.71
N TRP A 311 18.37 -26.21 7.87
CA TRP A 311 19.08 -26.06 9.15
C TRP A 311 19.20 -24.60 9.58
N ALA A 312 19.48 -23.68 8.65
CA ALA A 312 19.61 -22.26 8.94
C ALA A 312 18.26 -21.66 9.38
N VAL A 313 17.17 -22.00 8.68
CA VAL A 313 15.82 -21.54 9.02
C VAL A 313 15.40 -22.06 10.41
N GLU A 314 15.61 -23.36 10.69
CA GLU A 314 15.30 -23.95 12.00
C GLU A 314 16.13 -23.32 13.13
N THR A 315 17.42 -23.03 12.86
CA THR A 315 18.29 -22.31 13.80
C THR A 315 17.81 -20.88 14.06
N GLY A 316 17.40 -20.20 12.99
CA GLY A 316 16.81 -18.85 13.07
C GLY A 316 15.53 -18.85 13.90
N ARG A 317 14.64 -19.84 13.72
CA ARG A 317 13.40 -20.02 14.49
C ARG A 317 13.71 -20.17 15.98
N LYS A 318 14.59 -21.09 16.38
CA LYS A 318 15.02 -21.28 17.77
C LYS A 318 15.58 -20.01 18.39
N TYR A 319 16.35 -19.25 17.61
CA TYR A 319 16.91 -17.99 18.06
C TYR A 319 15.83 -16.91 18.26
N SER A 320 14.87 -16.78 17.35
CA SER A 320 13.74 -15.82 17.46
C SER A 320 12.82 -16.17 18.64
N GLU A 321 12.64 -17.46 18.96
CA GLU A 321 11.92 -17.95 20.14
C GLU A 321 12.66 -17.72 21.46
N GLY A 322 13.80 -17.05 21.44
CA GLY A 322 14.55 -16.69 22.63
C GLY A 322 15.60 -17.69 23.10
N GLN A 323 15.82 -18.79 22.38
CA GLN A 323 16.90 -19.74 22.70
C GLN A 323 18.28 -19.09 22.48
N ARG A 324 19.17 -19.29 23.41
CA ARG A 324 20.51 -18.66 23.44
C ARG A 324 21.61 -19.75 23.63
N GLY A 325 22.82 -19.36 23.97
CA GLY A 325 23.95 -20.28 24.15
C GLY A 325 24.46 -20.85 22.82
N LEU A 326 24.42 -22.17 22.65
CA LEU A 326 24.87 -22.84 21.42
C LEU A 326 24.09 -22.35 20.19
N VAL A 327 22.79 -22.07 20.31
CA VAL A 327 21.94 -21.54 19.23
C VAL A 327 22.45 -20.19 18.75
N THR A 328 23.00 -19.34 19.62
CA THR A 328 23.60 -18.05 19.22
C THR A 328 24.81 -18.25 18.30
N LEU A 329 25.65 -19.25 18.59
CA LEU A 329 26.80 -19.57 17.73
C LEU A 329 26.35 -20.16 16.38
N GLN A 330 25.39 -21.09 16.43
CA GLN A 330 24.79 -21.66 15.21
C GLN A 330 24.13 -20.58 14.34
N LYS A 331 23.44 -19.61 14.95
CA LYS A 331 22.83 -18.48 14.23
C LYS A 331 23.85 -17.63 13.49
N LYS A 332 25.02 -17.35 14.10
CA LYS A 332 26.09 -16.62 13.42
C LYS A 332 26.63 -17.38 12.19
N ILE A 333 26.67 -18.71 12.26
CA ILE A 333 27.08 -19.55 11.13
C ILE A 333 25.98 -19.55 10.05
N ALA A 334 24.72 -19.71 10.46
CA ALA A 334 23.55 -19.64 9.56
C ALA A 334 23.46 -18.29 8.85
N ASP A 335 23.70 -17.18 9.58
CA ASP A 335 23.76 -15.84 8.99
C ASP A 335 24.79 -15.80 7.86
N LYS A 336 26.02 -16.16 8.12
CA LYS A 336 27.12 -16.10 7.15
C LYS A 336 26.92 -17.02 5.93
N LEU A 337 26.33 -18.20 6.13
CA LEU A 337 26.17 -19.19 5.05
C LEU A 337 24.92 -18.91 4.19
N VAL A 338 23.85 -18.37 4.78
CA VAL A 338 22.54 -18.26 4.15
C VAL A 338 22.00 -16.83 4.20
N PHE A 339 21.79 -16.25 5.38
CA PHE A 339 20.99 -15.05 5.53
C PHE A 339 21.69 -13.76 5.09
N ASP A 340 23.01 -13.67 5.21
CA ASP A 340 23.75 -12.49 4.71
C ASP A 340 23.63 -12.35 3.19
N LYS A 341 23.57 -13.47 2.46
CA LYS A 341 23.33 -13.46 0.99
C LYS A 341 21.94 -12.96 0.63
N LEU A 342 20.94 -13.21 1.49
CA LEU A 342 19.59 -12.66 1.31
C LEU A 342 19.57 -11.15 1.57
N LYS A 343 20.25 -10.71 2.63
CA LYS A 343 20.40 -9.29 2.95
C LYS A 343 21.14 -8.53 1.85
N GLU A 344 22.19 -9.10 1.27
CA GLU A 344 22.94 -8.50 0.16
C GLU A 344 22.05 -8.20 -1.05
N ARG A 345 21.07 -9.07 -1.36
CA ARG A 345 20.12 -8.85 -2.46
C ARG A 345 19.20 -7.64 -2.23
N THR A 346 19.01 -7.24 -0.99
CA THR A 346 18.29 -6.02 -0.62
C THR A 346 19.21 -4.82 -0.40
N GLY A 347 20.46 -4.88 -0.87
CA GLY A 347 21.47 -3.84 -0.72
C GLY A 347 22.29 -3.92 0.57
N GLY A 348 22.01 -4.88 1.47
CA GLY A 348 22.80 -5.18 2.66
C GLY A 348 22.70 -4.16 3.82
N ARG A 349 21.88 -3.10 3.67
CA ARG A 349 21.76 -2.03 4.67
C ARG A 349 20.37 -1.88 5.26
N VAL A 350 19.36 -2.56 4.71
CA VAL A 350 17.99 -2.42 5.20
C VAL A 350 17.90 -2.87 6.65
N ARG A 351 17.58 -1.95 7.52
CA ARG A 351 17.36 -2.15 8.95
C ARG A 351 15.89 -2.17 9.33
N LEU A 352 15.04 -1.63 8.47
CA LEU A 352 13.62 -1.46 8.72
C LEU A 352 12.82 -1.82 7.47
N PHE A 353 12.07 -2.90 7.56
CA PHE A 353 11.01 -3.23 6.62
C PHE A 353 9.66 -2.88 7.25
N VAL A 354 8.80 -2.18 6.53
CA VAL A 354 7.43 -1.90 6.95
C VAL A 354 6.48 -2.51 5.93
N SER A 355 5.48 -3.26 6.38
CA SER A 355 4.45 -3.87 5.54
C SER A 355 3.07 -3.36 5.93
N GLY A 356 2.30 -2.89 4.97
CA GLY A 356 0.94 -2.40 5.19
C GLY A 356 0.01 -2.69 4.00
N GLY A 357 -1.24 -2.29 4.12
CA GLY A 357 -2.23 -2.40 3.06
C GLY A 357 -2.94 -3.75 2.94
N ALA A 358 -2.33 -4.84 3.38
CA ALA A 358 -2.90 -6.18 3.48
C ALA A 358 -2.22 -6.98 4.61
N ALA A 359 -2.78 -8.12 4.99
CA ALA A 359 -2.18 -9.02 5.97
C ALA A 359 -0.91 -9.67 5.38
N LEU A 360 0.14 -9.78 6.20
CA LEU A 360 1.34 -10.55 5.86
C LEU A 360 1.17 -11.98 6.39
N PRO A 361 1.29 -13.02 5.53
CA PRO A 361 1.19 -14.40 5.97
C PRO A 361 2.18 -14.71 7.09
N PRO A 362 1.73 -15.32 8.22
CA PRO A 362 2.56 -15.57 9.40
C PRO A 362 3.81 -16.41 9.11
N GLU A 363 3.73 -17.31 8.13
CA GLU A 363 4.87 -18.14 7.72
C GLU A 363 5.98 -17.29 7.09
N ILE A 364 5.60 -16.35 6.23
CA ILE A 364 6.53 -15.43 5.57
C ILE A 364 7.16 -14.49 6.59
N ASP A 365 6.35 -13.92 7.49
CA ASP A 365 6.83 -13.08 8.58
C ASP A 365 7.86 -13.83 9.46
N THR A 366 7.52 -15.06 9.87
CA THR A 366 8.41 -15.94 10.64
C THR A 366 9.72 -16.22 9.90
N PHE A 367 9.66 -16.49 8.59
CA PHE A 367 10.85 -16.73 7.78
C PHE A 367 11.81 -15.51 7.77
N PHE A 368 11.27 -14.31 7.54
CA PHE A 368 12.07 -13.09 7.54
C PHE A 368 12.63 -12.77 8.93
N GLN A 369 11.88 -13.01 10.01
CA GLN A 369 12.40 -12.92 11.38
C GLN A 369 13.57 -13.90 11.61
N CYS A 370 13.46 -15.16 11.15
CA CYS A 370 14.56 -16.13 11.22
C CYS A 370 15.81 -15.62 10.50
N ALA A 371 15.65 -14.90 9.41
CA ALA A 371 16.74 -14.27 8.68
C ALA A 371 17.30 -13.00 9.37
N GLY A 372 16.67 -12.51 10.42
CA GLY A 372 17.01 -11.23 11.05
C GLY A 372 16.67 -10.02 10.17
N MET A 373 15.62 -10.16 9.37
CA MET A 373 15.02 -9.13 8.51
C MET A 373 13.59 -8.86 9.01
N ASN A 374 13.47 -8.22 10.17
CA ASN A 374 12.18 -8.03 10.82
C ASN A 374 11.29 -7.10 10.00
N ILE A 375 10.05 -7.54 9.75
CA ILE A 375 9.04 -6.78 9.04
C ILE A 375 8.06 -6.20 10.07
N LEU A 376 7.98 -4.88 10.12
CA LEU A 376 7.00 -4.19 10.95
C LEU A 376 5.68 -4.10 10.20
N GLN A 377 4.68 -4.82 10.65
CA GLN A 377 3.34 -4.70 10.09
C GLN A 377 2.67 -3.45 10.62
N GLY A 378 1.95 -2.73 9.74
CA GLY A 378 1.11 -1.59 10.08
C GLY A 378 -0.30 -1.77 9.54
N TYR A 379 -1.28 -1.22 10.26
CA TYR A 379 -2.69 -1.27 9.90
C TYR A 379 -3.32 0.10 9.90
N GLY A 380 -4.20 0.29 8.93
CA GLY A 380 -5.01 1.47 8.79
C GLY A 380 -5.74 1.56 7.45
N LEU A 381 -6.50 2.60 7.30
CA LEU A 381 -7.34 2.91 6.15
C LEU A 381 -6.98 4.29 5.60
N THR A 382 -7.33 4.58 4.36
CA THR A 382 -7.26 5.95 3.85
C THR A 382 -8.01 6.91 4.77
N GLU A 383 -9.16 6.50 5.25
CA GLU A 383 -10.04 7.21 6.17
C GLU A 383 -9.44 7.44 7.57
N THR A 384 -8.25 6.86 7.85
CA THR A 384 -7.50 7.04 9.12
C THR A 384 -6.09 7.60 8.93
N SER A 385 -5.71 8.10 7.77
CA SER A 385 -4.55 8.94 7.38
C SER A 385 -3.12 8.37 7.47
N PRO A 386 -2.78 7.09 7.23
CA PRO A 386 -3.65 5.95 7.35
C PRO A 386 -3.52 5.18 8.67
N VAL A 387 -2.39 5.32 9.43
CA VAL A 387 -1.96 4.36 10.46
C VAL A 387 -2.82 4.47 11.73
N MET A 388 -3.30 3.33 12.21
CA MET A 388 -3.96 3.20 13.52
C MET A 388 -3.12 2.37 14.49
N ALA A 389 -2.46 1.33 13.98
CA ALA A 389 -1.60 0.45 14.77
C ALA A 389 -0.39 0.04 13.95
N ALA A 390 0.75 -0.19 14.61
CA ALA A 390 1.94 -0.72 13.98
C ALA A 390 2.80 -1.52 14.97
N ASN A 391 3.56 -2.49 14.47
CA ASN A 391 4.59 -3.14 15.26
C ASN A 391 5.71 -2.15 15.59
N LYS A 392 6.29 -2.30 16.78
CA LYS A 392 7.49 -1.55 17.20
C LYS A 392 8.74 -2.40 16.99
N PRO A 393 9.88 -1.80 16.60
CA PRO A 393 11.14 -2.52 16.53
C PRO A 393 11.48 -3.23 17.84
N GLY A 394 11.71 -4.54 17.76
CA GLY A 394 12.02 -5.39 18.94
C GLY A 394 10.83 -5.82 19.78
N GLN A 395 9.60 -5.49 19.35
CA GLN A 395 8.35 -5.90 20.00
C GLN A 395 7.33 -6.43 18.95
N GLU A 396 7.85 -7.00 17.88
CA GLU A 396 7.03 -7.58 16.82
C GLU A 396 6.32 -8.85 17.31
N LYS A 397 5.03 -8.98 16.99
CA LYS A 397 4.25 -10.19 17.25
C LYS A 397 3.71 -10.73 15.93
N VAL A 398 4.17 -11.91 15.53
CA VAL A 398 3.73 -12.57 14.29
C VAL A 398 2.20 -12.71 14.28
N GLY A 399 1.59 -12.40 13.13
CA GLY A 399 0.14 -12.44 12.95
C GLY A 399 -0.62 -11.32 13.67
N ALA A 400 0.09 -10.28 14.13
CA ALA A 400 -0.51 -9.07 14.69
C ALA A 400 0.02 -7.82 13.95
N VAL A 401 -0.83 -6.81 13.82
CA VAL A 401 -0.47 -5.53 13.20
C VAL A 401 0.13 -4.54 14.21
N GLY A 402 0.44 -5.01 15.41
CA GLY A 402 1.15 -4.25 16.43
C GLY A 402 0.26 -3.58 17.48
N THR A 403 0.81 -2.54 18.06
CA THR A 403 0.16 -1.73 19.11
C THR A 403 -0.41 -0.45 18.53
N VAL A 404 -1.46 0.09 19.16
CA VAL A 404 -2.08 1.36 18.73
C VAL A 404 -1.04 2.48 18.81
N ILE A 405 -1.01 3.35 17.80
CA ILE A 405 -0.07 4.48 17.77
C ILE A 405 -0.52 5.62 18.70
N PRO A 406 0.40 6.48 19.18
CA PRO A 406 0.07 7.63 20.04
C PRO A 406 -1.02 8.54 19.43
N GLY A 407 -1.92 9.05 20.29
CA GLY A 407 -3.03 9.94 19.90
C GLY A 407 -4.25 9.22 19.31
N VAL A 408 -4.17 7.91 19.09
CA VAL A 408 -5.25 7.10 18.52
C VAL A 408 -5.84 6.18 19.57
N THR A 409 -7.15 5.99 19.54
CA THR A 409 -7.86 4.98 20.34
C THR A 409 -8.54 3.99 19.39
N VAL A 410 -8.32 2.71 19.62
CA VAL A 410 -8.97 1.61 18.92
C VAL A 410 -9.87 0.85 19.89
N ALA A 411 -11.10 0.55 19.47
CA ALA A 411 -12.05 -0.28 20.21
C ALA A 411 -12.45 -1.51 19.39
N ILE A 412 -12.83 -2.57 20.08
CA ILE A 412 -13.44 -3.75 19.47
C ILE A 412 -14.91 -3.79 19.88
N GLN A 413 -15.82 -3.75 18.90
CA GLN A 413 -17.24 -3.78 19.10
C GLN A 413 -17.82 -5.13 18.69
N SER A 414 -18.63 -5.71 19.56
CA SER A 414 -19.34 -6.98 19.29
C SER A 414 -20.23 -6.85 18.05
N LEU A 415 -20.16 -7.84 17.17
CA LEU A 415 -21.02 -7.92 15.97
C LEU A 415 -22.47 -8.32 16.27
N GLN A 416 -22.78 -8.75 17.52
CA GLN A 416 -24.08 -9.26 17.91
C GLN A 416 -24.95 -8.20 18.55
N ASP A 417 -24.40 -7.44 19.50
CA ASP A 417 -25.14 -6.52 20.37
C ASP A 417 -24.56 -5.10 20.41
N ALA A 418 -23.55 -4.84 19.58
CA ALA A 418 -22.83 -3.58 19.49
C ALA A 418 -22.15 -3.11 20.80
N GLU A 419 -21.97 -4.00 21.78
CA GLU A 419 -21.21 -3.68 22.99
C GLU A 419 -19.72 -3.54 22.71
N ILE A 420 -19.04 -2.63 23.43
CA ILE A 420 -17.58 -2.50 23.36
C ILE A 420 -16.93 -3.58 24.21
N LEU A 421 -16.29 -4.56 23.57
CA LEU A 421 -15.58 -5.67 24.20
C LEU A 421 -14.27 -5.22 24.88
N GLY A 422 -13.71 -4.12 24.40
CA GLY A 422 -12.52 -3.50 24.97
C GLY A 422 -11.99 -2.37 24.08
N LYS A 423 -11.20 -1.48 24.66
CA LYS A 423 -10.55 -0.37 23.96
C LYS A 423 -9.14 -0.14 24.47
N VAL A 424 -8.25 0.32 23.61
CA VAL A 424 -6.86 0.67 23.91
C VAL A 424 -6.52 2.00 23.24
N SER A 425 -5.95 2.91 24.02
CA SER A 425 -5.32 4.13 23.50
C SER A 425 -3.82 3.90 23.29
N GLY A 426 -3.21 4.64 22.37
CA GLY A 426 -1.76 4.61 22.16
C GLY A 426 -0.95 4.97 23.42
N GLU A 427 -1.55 5.69 24.36
CA GLU A 427 -0.97 6.07 25.64
C GLU A 427 -1.08 4.99 26.72
N ASP A 428 -1.91 3.95 26.52
CA ASP A 428 -2.16 2.90 27.52
C ASP A 428 -1.05 1.84 27.59
N TYR A 429 -0.04 1.91 26.72
CA TYR A 429 1.02 0.90 26.70
C TYR A 429 2.07 1.08 27.79
N PRO A 430 2.53 -0.05 28.38
CA PRO A 430 2.17 -1.43 28.07
C PRO A 430 0.83 -1.87 28.65
N THR A 431 -0.01 -2.51 27.85
CA THR A 431 -1.27 -3.14 28.27
C THR A 431 -1.29 -4.63 27.91
N LYS A 432 -2.06 -5.42 28.67
CA LYS A 432 -2.26 -6.87 28.44
C LYS A 432 -3.73 -7.20 28.09
N LEU A 433 -4.48 -6.22 27.60
CA LEU A 433 -5.88 -6.44 27.24
C LEU A 433 -5.99 -7.52 26.17
N SER A 434 -6.89 -8.46 26.37
CA SER A 434 -7.34 -9.43 25.35
C SER A 434 -8.87 -9.37 25.26
N THR A 435 -9.41 -9.43 24.04
CA THR A 435 -10.85 -9.35 23.79
C THR A 435 -11.33 -10.54 22.97
N GLY A 436 -12.66 -10.71 22.87
CA GLY A 436 -13.28 -11.45 21.79
C GLY A 436 -13.11 -10.75 20.45
N GLU A 437 -13.54 -11.40 19.37
CA GLU A 437 -13.58 -10.81 18.03
C GLU A 437 -14.78 -9.88 17.86
N GLY A 438 -14.58 -8.79 17.12
CA GLY A 438 -15.61 -7.81 16.81
C GLY A 438 -15.14 -6.82 15.75
N GLU A 439 -15.99 -5.85 15.41
CA GLU A 439 -15.61 -4.76 14.51
C GLU A 439 -14.54 -3.87 15.17
N ILE A 440 -13.53 -3.53 14.39
CA ILE A 440 -12.49 -2.58 14.79
C ILE A 440 -13.03 -1.16 14.59
N LEU A 441 -13.07 -0.37 15.66
CA LEU A 441 -13.43 1.04 15.62
C LEU A 441 -12.20 1.90 15.88
N CYS A 442 -12.14 3.07 15.24
CA CYS A 442 -11.04 4.03 15.42
C CYS A 442 -11.57 5.41 15.83
N LYS A 443 -10.88 6.04 16.77
CA LYS A 443 -11.10 7.43 17.16
C LYS A 443 -9.79 8.14 17.40
N GLY A 444 -9.59 9.31 16.80
CA GLY A 444 -8.36 10.09 16.98
C GLY A 444 -8.26 11.23 15.96
N PRO A 445 -7.21 12.05 16.08
CA PRO A 445 -6.97 13.16 15.15
C PRO A 445 -6.62 12.69 13.73
N ASN A 446 -6.34 11.40 13.55
CA ASN A 446 -6.06 10.76 12.27
C ASN A 446 -7.33 10.41 11.47
N VAL A 447 -8.53 10.47 12.08
CA VAL A 447 -9.79 10.16 11.40
C VAL A 447 -10.15 11.27 10.43
N MET A 448 -10.49 10.91 9.19
CA MET A 448 -10.86 11.84 8.11
C MET A 448 -12.02 12.79 8.51
N LYS A 449 -12.11 13.92 7.82
CA LYS A 449 -13.24 14.85 7.97
C LYS A 449 -14.57 14.28 7.45
N GLY A 450 -14.50 13.33 6.52
CA GLY A 450 -15.64 12.69 5.87
C GLY A 450 -15.37 12.44 4.40
N TYR A 451 -16.40 12.01 3.66
CA TYR A 451 -16.32 11.86 2.21
C TYR A 451 -16.80 13.13 1.49
N TRP A 452 -16.03 13.55 0.49
CA TRP A 452 -16.33 14.71 -0.34
C TRP A 452 -17.71 14.56 -1.01
N ASN A 453 -18.55 15.60 -0.91
CA ASN A 453 -19.91 15.63 -1.45
C ASN A 453 -20.81 14.43 -1.06
N ASN A 454 -20.50 13.69 0.02
CA ASN A 454 -21.23 12.48 0.39
C ASN A 454 -21.46 12.35 1.91
N GLU A 455 -22.35 13.21 2.44
CA GLU A 455 -22.72 13.16 3.86
C GLU A 455 -23.30 11.81 4.29
N LYS A 456 -24.07 11.14 3.41
CA LYS A 456 -24.67 9.85 3.73
C LYS A 456 -23.60 8.82 4.03
N ALA A 457 -22.63 8.67 3.14
CA ALA A 457 -21.52 7.75 3.34
C ALA A 457 -20.65 8.14 4.54
N THR A 458 -20.51 9.44 4.82
CA THR A 458 -19.82 9.94 6.01
C THR A 458 -20.50 9.48 7.29
N LYS A 459 -21.82 9.64 7.39
CA LYS A 459 -22.62 9.21 8.57
C LYS A 459 -22.69 7.68 8.73
N GLU A 460 -22.55 6.93 7.64
CA GLU A 460 -22.44 5.47 7.69
C GLU A 460 -21.05 5.01 8.19
N MET A 461 -20.01 5.84 8.00
CA MET A 461 -18.63 5.50 8.34
C MET A 461 -18.20 6.04 9.70
N ILE A 462 -18.70 7.23 10.08
CA ILE A 462 -18.37 7.90 11.34
C ILE A 462 -19.68 8.13 12.10
N ASP A 463 -19.76 7.52 13.29
CA ASP A 463 -20.95 7.64 14.16
C ASP A 463 -21.01 9.00 14.87
N THR A 464 -22.11 9.21 15.61
CA THR A 464 -22.38 10.46 16.36
C THR A 464 -21.39 10.68 17.51
N ASP A 465 -20.75 9.64 18.00
CA ASP A 465 -19.74 9.71 19.06
C ASP A 465 -18.33 9.93 18.51
N GLY A 466 -18.18 9.98 17.17
CA GLY A 466 -16.93 10.21 16.46
C GLY A 466 -16.06 8.95 16.31
N TRP A 467 -16.65 7.76 16.44
CA TRP A 467 -15.98 6.52 16.08
C TRP A 467 -16.11 6.25 14.59
N LEU A 468 -14.99 5.95 13.97
CA LEU A 468 -14.94 5.46 12.60
C LEU A 468 -15.10 3.92 12.63
N HIS A 469 -16.11 3.43 11.91
CA HIS A 469 -16.37 2.02 11.68
C HIS A 469 -15.52 1.51 10.52
N THR A 470 -14.52 0.68 10.82
CA THR A 470 -13.56 0.26 9.78
C THR A 470 -14.14 -0.78 8.82
N GLY A 471 -15.17 -1.50 9.25
CA GLY A 471 -15.68 -2.68 8.55
C GLY A 471 -14.71 -3.87 8.58
N ASP A 472 -13.62 -3.77 9.32
CA ASP A 472 -12.66 -4.87 9.55
C ASP A 472 -12.96 -5.53 10.89
N VAL A 473 -12.81 -6.85 10.96
CA VAL A 473 -12.98 -7.67 12.17
C VAL A 473 -11.62 -7.95 12.78
N GLY A 474 -11.54 -7.86 14.10
CA GLY A 474 -10.32 -8.16 14.83
C GLY A 474 -10.52 -8.28 16.33
N LYS A 475 -9.40 -8.41 17.03
CA LYS A 475 -9.35 -8.50 18.49
C LYS A 475 -8.04 -7.96 19.05
N PHE A 476 -8.03 -7.62 20.32
CA PHE A 476 -6.78 -7.48 21.06
C PHE A 476 -6.32 -8.84 21.61
N ASP A 477 -5.01 -9.06 21.57
CA ASP A 477 -4.32 -10.22 22.14
C ASP A 477 -3.09 -9.72 22.89
N GLU A 478 -3.19 -9.65 24.22
CA GLU A 478 -2.17 -9.08 25.12
C GLU A 478 -1.74 -7.65 24.72
N GLY A 479 -2.71 -6.83 24.31
CA GLY A 479 -2.50 -5.45 23.87
C GLY A 479 -2.14 -5.29 22.39
N PHE A 480 -1.84 -6.36 21.68
CA PHE A 480 -1.58 -6.32 20.24
C PHE A 480 -2.88 -6.43 19.45
N LEU A 481 -3.07 -5.56 18.47
CA LEU A 481 -4.21 -5.66 17.56
C LEU A 481 -3.96 -6.76 16.53
N LYS A 482 -4.91 -7.66 16.39
CA LYS A 482 -4.97 -8.70 15.35
C LYS A 482 -6.18 -8.46 14.48
N ILE A 483 -5.99 -8.51 13.16
CA ILE A 483 -7.08 -8.44 12.18
C ILE A 483 -7.41 -9.87 11.78
N THR A 484 -8.68 -10.19 11.76
CA THR A 484 -9.16 -11.50 11.32
C THR A 484 -9.60 -11.44 9.85
N ASP A 485 -10.52 -10.52 9.50
CA ASP A 485 -11.02 -10.33 8.13
C ASP A 485 -11.83 -9.03 8.02
N ARG A 486 -12.62 -8.90 6.95
CA ARG A 486 -13.61 -7.84 6.76
C ARG A 486 -15.03 -8.34 6.96
N ILE A 487 -15.88 -7.53 7.58
CA ILE A 487 -17.31 -7.84 7.76
C ILE A 487 -17.97 -8.21 6.42
N LYS A 488 -17.67 -7.46 5.35
CA LYS A 488 -18.22 -7.68 4.00
C LYS A 488 -17.65 -8.91 3.28
N HIS A 489 -16.57 -9.49 3.77
CA HIS A 489 -15.96 -10.71 3.20
C HIS A 489 -16.37 -11.97 3.98
N MET A 490 -16.87 -11.79 5.19
CA MET A 490 -17.30 -12.90 6.02
C MET A 490 -18.37 -13.72 5.30
N ILE A 491 -18.13 -15.01 5.20
CA ILE A 491 -19.02 -16.00 4.60
C ILE A 491 -19.84 -16.62 5.74
N VAL A 492 -21.15 -16.59 5.63
CA VAL A 492 -22.04 -17.31 6.55
C VAL A 492 -22.43 -18.62 5.86
N ASN A 493 -21.96 -19.74 6.39
CA ASN A 493 -22.28 -21.06 5.82
C ASN A 493 -23.74 -21.47 6.13
N ALA A 494 -24.23 -22.54 5.52
CA ALA A 494 -25.59 -23.07 5.74
C ALA A 494 -25.88 -23.41 7.21
N GLY A 495 -24.86 -23.71 8.00
CA GLY A 495 -24.95 -23.96 9.45
C GLY A 495 -24.94 -22.68 10.32
N GLY A 496 -24.95 -21.48 9.72
CA GLY A 496 -24.93 -20.20 10.44
C GLY A 496 -23.57 -19.84 11.07
N LYS A 497 -22.48 -20.52 10.67
CA LYS A 497 -21.13 -20.19 11.17
C LYS A 497 -20.48 -19.12 10.31
N ASN A 498 -19.88 -18.15 10.97
CA ASN A 498 -19.04 -17.15 10.33
C ASN A 498 -17.70 -17.77 9.94
N ILE A 499 -17.33 -17.63 8.67
CA ILE A 499 -16.06 -18.09 8.12
C ILE A 499 -15.36 -16.89 7.53
N TYR A 500 -14.09 -16.74 7.88
CA TYR A 500 -13.24 -15.65 7.42
C TYR A 500 -12.34 -16.17 6.29
N PRO A 501 -12.63 -15.81 5.03
CA PRO A 501 -11.89 -16.35 3.89
C PRO A 501 -10.44 -15.88 3.81
N GLY A 502 -10.13 -14.68 4.30
CA GLY A 502 -8.78 -14.11 4.23
C GLY A 502 -7.69 -15.02 4.81
N PRO A 503 -7.77 -15.46 6.07
CA PRO A 503 -6.80 -16.38 6.67
C PRO A 503 -6.64 -17.70 5.90
N ILE A 504 -7.72 -18.23 5.31
CA ILE A 504 -7.69 -19.46 4.52
C ILE A 504 -6.93 -19.21 3.20
N GLU A 505 -7.24 -18.11 2.53
CA GLU A 505 -6.56 -17.70 1.30
C GLU A 505 -5.08 -17.42 1.52
N ASP A 506 -4.73 -16.73 2.59
CA ASP A 506 -3.35 -16.41 2.93
C ASP A 506 -2.54 -17.68 3.25
N LEU A 507 -3.14 -18.65 3.91
CA LEU A 507 -2.52 -19.96 4.13
C LEU A 507 -2.25 -20.68 2.79
N LEU A 508 -3.23 -20.74 1.90
CA LEU A 508 -3.13 -21.44 0.62
C LEU A 508 -2.17 -20.76 -0.36
N LYS A 509 -2.03 -19.44 -0.32
CA LYS A 509 -1.05 -18.68 -1.13
C LYS A 509 0.41 -18.96 -0.76
N THR A 510 0.70 -19.62 0.36
CA THR A 510 2.05 -20.07 0.69
C THR A 510 2.48 -21.27 -0.16
N SER A 511 1.54 -21.91 -0.87
CA SER A 511 1.83 -22.95 -1.85
C SER A 511 2.47 -22.38 -3.11
N LYS A 512 3.56 -22.99 -3.56
CA LYS A 512 4.23 -22.63 -4.82
C LYS A 512 3.40 -22.85 -6.09
N TRP A 513 2.28 -23.55 -5.96
CA TRP A 513 1.40 -23.90 -7.07
C TRP A 513 0.27 -22.88 -7.25
N ILE A 514 0.01 -22.04 -6.24
CA ILE A 514 -1.13 -21.13 -6.19
C ILE A 514 -0.62 -19.69 -6.28
N ASP A 515 -0.96 -18.98 -7.36
CA ASP A 515 -0.70 -17.55 -7.47
C ASP A 515 -1.81 -16.72 -6.82
N GLN A 516 -3.08 -17.03 -7.13
CA GLN A 516 -4.22 -16.33 -6.56
C GLN A 516 -5.33 -17.33 -6.19
N ILE A 517 -6.07 -17.03 -5.13
CA ILE A 517 -7.21 -17.84 -4.70
C ILE A 517 -8.29 -16.96 -4.11
N VAL A 518 -9.55 -17.33 -4.37
CA VAL A 518 -10.73 -16.76 -3.74
C VAL A 518 -11.57 -17.89 -3.16
N VAL A 519 -11.79 -17.84 -1.84
CA VAL A 519 -12.66 -18.79 -1.13
C VAL A 519 -14.12 -18.38 -1.31
N VAL A 520 -14.97 -19.33 -1.66
CA VAL A 520 -16.41 -19.18 -1.87
C VAL A 520 -17.19 -20.23 -1.07
N GLY A 521 -18.47 -19.97 -0.76
CA GLY A 521 -19.29 -20.90 0.01
C GLY A 521 -20.41 -20.24 0.80
N GLU A 522 -20.86 -19.03 0.39
CA GLU A 522 -21.99 -18.34 1.02
C GLU A 522 -23.25 -19.22 1.01
N ALA A 523 -23.86 -19.41 2.18
CA ALA A 523 -25.02 -20.28 2.41
C ALA A 523 -24.82 -21.75 1.98
N GLN A 524 -23.58 -22.23 1.82
CA GLN A 524 -23.23 -23.59 1.44
C GLN A 524 -22.77 -24.44 2.63
N ASN A 525 -22.80 -25.78 2.46
CA ASN A 525 -22.39 -26.73 3.51
C ASN A 525 -20.86 -26.82 3.69
N PHE A 526 -20.09 -26.39 2.71
CA PHE A 526 -18.62 -26.40 2.72
C PHE A 526 -18.04 -25.21 1.95
N MET A 527 -16.74 -24.98 2.13
CA MET A 527 -15.99 -23.97 1.39
C MET A 527 -15.33 -24.56 0.16
N ALA A 528 -15.26 -23.75 -0.91
CA ALA A 528 -14.57 -24.08 -2.15
C ALA A 528 -13.62 -22.97 -2.59
N GLY A 529 -12.72 -23.25 -3.54
CA GLY A 529 -11.74 -22.32 -4.06
C GLY A 529 -11.87 -22.05 -5.56
N ILE A 530 -11.80 -20.78 -5.97
CA ILE A 530 -11.50 -20.39 -7.35
C ILE A 530 -10.02 -20.01 -7.38
N ILE A 531 -9.21 -20.76 -8.12
CA ILE A 531 -7.74 -20.74 -8.01
C ILE A 531 -7.13 -20.39 -9.36
N VAL A 532 -6.24 -19.39 -9.35
CA VAL A 532 -5.31 -19.12 -10.44
C VAL A 532 -4.00 -19.85 -10.14
N PRO A 533 -3.58 -20.79 -11.01
CA PRO A 533 -2.30 -21.47 -10.90
C PRO A 533 -1.11 -20.50 -10.99
N ASP A 534 0.01 -20.86 -10.32
CA ASP A 534 1.32 -20.36 -10.76
C ASP A 534 1.68 -21.10 -12.06
N PHE A 535 1.37 -20.47 -13.19
CA PHE A 535 1.51 -21.10 -14.51
C PHE A 535 2.96 -21.47 -14.85
N GLU A 536 3.96 -20.78 -14.29
CA GLU A 536 5.36 -21.15 -14.49
C GLU A 536 5.67 -22.49 -13.80
N ALA A 537 5.28 -22.61 -12.54
CA ALA A 537 5.51 -23.80 -11.74
C ALA A 537 4.74 -25.01 -12.29
N VAL A 538 3.45 -24.81 -12.61
CA VAL A 538 2.57 -25.89 -13.09
C VAL A 538 2.95 -26.36 -14.51
N SER A 539 3.34 -25.43 -15.40
CA SER A 539 3.85 -25.78 -16.73
C SER A 539 5.14 -26.60 -16.65
N LYS A 540 6.04 -26.24 -15.71
CA LYS A 540 7.26 -27.01 -15.47
C LYS A 540 6.92 -28.42 -14.97
N PHE A 541 6.03 -28.54 -13.99
CA PHE A 541 5.54 -29.83 -13.49
C PHE A 541 4.97 -30.71 -14.61
N ALA A 542 4.07 -30.18 -15.43
CA ALA A 542 3.45 -30.92 -16.53
C ALA A 542 4.50 -31.41 -17.55
N LYS A 543 5.44 -30.56 -17.92
CA LYS A 543 6.56 -30.93 -18.84
C LYS A 543 7.46 -32.01 -18.24
N ASP A 544 7.78 -31.93 -16.95
CA ASP A 544 8.61 -32.93 -16.25
C ASP A 544 7.91 -34.31 -16.19
N GLN A 545 6.57 -34.33 -16.22
CA GLN A 545 5.74 -35.56 -16.34
C GLN A 545 5.52 -36.00 -17.80
N GLY A 546 6.04 -35.26 -18.78
CA GLY A 546 5.86 -35.57 -20.21
C GLY A 546 4.47 -35.27 -20.76
N LEU A 547 3.68 -34.46 -20.06
CA LEU A 547 2.32 -34.07 -20.46
C LEU A 547 2.38 -33.01 -21.57
N LYS A 548 1.41 -33.05 -22.50
CA LYS A 548 1.31 -32.12 -23.61
C LYS A 548 0.15 -31.16 -23.35
N PHE A 549 0.38 -29.90 -23.61
CA PHE A 549 -0.61 -28.82 -23.59
C PHE A 549 -0.11 -27.65 -24.45
N GLU A 550 -1.01 -26.87 -25.03
CA GLU A 550 -0.69 -25.74 -25.91
C GLU A 550 -0.94 -24.39 -25.22
N ASN A 551 -1.86 -24.34 -24.27
CA ASN A 551 -2.29 -23.14 -23.57
C ASN A 551 -2.67 -23.44 -22.11
N ASN A 552 -3.02 -22.38 -21.36
CA ASN A 552 -3.38 -22.51 -19.95
C ASN A 552 -4.70 -23.27 -19.74
N GLU A 553 -5.67 -23.14 -20.66
CA GLU A 553 -6.95 -23.87 -20.61
C GLU A 553 -6.72 -25.38 -20.66
N GLU A 554 -5.88 -25.83 -21.59
CA GLU A 554 -5.53 -27.25 -21.69
C GLU A 554 -4.72 -27.72 -20.48
N LEU A 555 -3.79 -26.88 -19.99
CA LEU A 555 -2.95 -27.21 -18.83
C LEU A 555 -3.81 -27.47 -17.57
N ILE A 556 -4.76 -26.59 -17.27
CA ILE A 556 -5.63 -26.75 -16.09
C ILE A 556 -6.68 -27.86 -16.24
N ALA A 557 -6.93 -28.33 -17.46
CA ALA A 557 -7.83 -29.44 -17.73
C ALA A 557 -7.18 -30.82 -17.52
N LEU A 558 -5.84 -30.89 -17.38
CA LEU A 558 -5.14 -32.16 -17.17
C LEU A 558 -5.49 -32.78 -15.82
N ASP A 559 -5.78 -34.07 -15.80
CA ASP A 559 -6.12 -34.82 -14.59
C ASP A 559 -4.96 -34.77 -13.56
N GLU A 560 -3.71 -34.89 -14.03
CA GLU A 560 -2.51 -34.86 -13.19
C GLU A 560 -2.34 -33.51 -12.49
N VAL A 561 -2.69 -32.41 -13.18
CA VAL A 561 -2.69 -31.07 -12.60
C VAL A 561 -3.80 -30.93 -11.55
N ASN A 562 -5.00 -31.37 -11.87
CA ASN A 562 -6.11 -31.37 -10.92
C ASN A 562 -5.80 -32.23 -9.67
N ASP A 563 -5.18 -33.38 -9.84
CA ASP A 563 -4.77 -34.25 -8.74
C ASP A 563 -3.62 -33.64 -7.90
N LEU A 564 -2.72 -32.87 -8.50
CA LEU A 564 -1.74 -32.08 -7.77
C LEU A 564 -2.43 -31.09 -6.82
N TYR A 565 -3.39 -30.31 -7.31
CA TYR A 565 -4.14 -29.35 -6.49
C TYR A 565 -4.98 -30.02 -5.42
N LYS A 566 -5.63 -31.15 -5.71
CA LYS A 566 -6.36 -31.94 -4.69
C LYS A 566 -5.45 -32.35 -3.53
N LYS A 567 -4.23 -32.81 -3.83
CA LYS A 567 -3.25 -33.19 -2.80
C LYS A 567 -2.79 -31.98 -2.00
N GLU A 568 -2.50 -30.89 -2.69
CA GLU A 568 -2.02 -29.65 -2.09
C GLU A 568 -3.07 -29.08 -1.12
N ILE A 569 -4.30 -28.82 -1.58
CA ILE A 569 -5.41 -28.29 -0.78
C ILE A 569 -5.68 -29.22 0.42
N ARG A 570 -5.66 -30.53 0.22
CA ARG A 570 -5.84 -31.49 1.32
C ARG A 570 -4.72 -31.41 2.36
N SER A 571 -3.50 -31.08 1.95
CA SER A 571 -2.37 -30.89 2.85
C SER A 571 -2.59 -29.69 3.76
N PHE A 572 -2.91 -28.52 3.20
CA PHE A 572 -3.19 -27.29 3.95
C PHE A 572 -4.47 -27.38 4.79
N SER A 573 -5.50 -28.08 4.31
CA SER A 573 -6.76 -28.27 5.04
C SER A 573 -6.63 -29.01 6.37
N LYS A 574 -5.48 -29.62 6.66
CA LYS A 574 -5.24 -30.25 7.97
C LYS A 574 -5.14 -29.22 9.11
N GLU A 575 -4.69 -28.02 8.80
CA GLU A 575 -4.51 -26.92 9.76
C GLU A 575 -5.79 -26.11 9.98
N LEU A 576 -6.82 -26.30 9.13
CA LEU A 576 -8.07 -25.57 9.16
C LEU A 576 -9.14 -26.28 10.01
N ALA A 577 -10.02 -25.50 10.65
CA ALA A 577 -11.20 -26.02 11.32
C ALA A 577 -12.13 -26.75 10.31
N SER A 578 -12.96 -27.66 10.79
CA SER A 578 -13.78 -28.53 9.92
C SER A 578 -14.71 -27.76 8.96
N HIS A 579 -15.17 -26.58 9.36
CA HIS A 579 -16.06 -25.72 8.58
C HIS A 579 -15.31 -24.75 7.64
N GLU A 580 -14.00 -24.61 7.79
CA GLU A 580 -13.12 -23.76 6.98
C GLU A 580 -12.44 -24.54 5.86
N LYS A 581 -12.50 -25.88 5.90
CA LYS A 581 -11.82 -26.74 4.94
C LYS A 581 -12.36 -26.56 3.54
N ILE A 582 -11.46 -26.34 2.59
CA ILE A 582 -11.77 -26.35 1.16
C ILE A 582 -12.01 -27.80 0.73
N ARG A 583 -13.23 -28.12 0.27
CA ARG A 583 -13.58 -29.48 -0.18
C ARG A 583 -13.51 -29.65 -1.68
N ASP A 584 -13.78 -28.61 -2.45
CA ASP A 584 -13.70 -28.60 -3.90
C ASP A 584 -13.12 -27.28 -4.43
N PHE A 585 -12.70 -27.25 -5.68
CA PHE A 585 -12.12 -26.07 -6.31
C PHE A 585 -12.31 -26.11 -7.82
N ARG A 586 -12.11 -24.94 -8.46
CA ARG A 586 -11.94 -24.83 -9.92
C ARG A 586 -10.69 -24.02 -10.21
N LEU A 587 -9.88 -24.52 -11.15
CA LEU A 587 -8.75 -23.79 -11.71
C LEU A 587 -9.25 -22.86 -12.81
N VAL A 588 -8.71 -21.65 -12.90
CA VAL A 588 -9.03 -20.67 -13.94
C VAL A 588 -7.78 -20.30 -14.74
N PRO A 589 -7.89 -20.12 -16.07
CA PRO A 589 -6.73 -20.00 -16.96
C PRO A 589 -6.09 -18.61 -16.95
N ASN A 590 -6.77 -17.58 -16.44
CA ASN A 590 -6.35 -16.20 -16.48
C ASN A 590 -6.13 -15.65 -15.07
N GLU A 591 -5.08 -14.84 -14.92
CA GLU A 591 -4.83 -14.09 -13.68
C GLU A 591 -5.95 -13.06 -13.43
N PHE A 592 -6.21 -12.78 -12.15
CA PHE A 592 -7.05 -11.65 -11.77
C PHE A 592 -6.25 -10.37 -11.89
N THR A 593 -6.76 -9.40 -12.69
CA THR A 593 -6.04 -8.15 -12.97
C THR A 593 -6.89 -6.91 -12.67
N VAL A 594 -6.21 -5.76 -12.62
CA VAL A 594 -6.89 -4.46 -12.49
C VAL A 594 -7.66 -4.13 -13.77
N GLU A 595 -7.11 -4.49 -14.93
CA GLU A 595 -7.67 -4.22 -16.26
C GLU A 595 -8.96 -4.99 -16.48
N THR A 596 -8.99 -6.25 -16.07
CA THR A 596 -10.18 -7.12 -16.17
C THR A 596 -11.16 -6.93 -15.01
N GLY A 597 -10.76 -6.13 -14.00
CA GLY A 597 -11.62 -5.62 -12.94
C GLY A 597 -11.74 -6.50 -11.70
N GLU A 598 -11.10 -7.68 -11.63
CA GLU A 598 -11.19 -8.60 -10.49
C GLU A 598 -10.42 -8.11 -9.26
N ILE A 599 -9.39 -7.27 -9.46
CA ILE A 599 -8.66 -6.67 -8.35
C ILE A 599 -8.70 -5.14 -8.43
N THR A 600 -8.44 -4.51 -7.30
CA THR A 600 -8.30 -3.04 -7.20
C THR A 600 -6.89 -2.61 -7.63
N PRO A 601 -6.65 -1.30 -7.91
CA PRO A 601 -5.29 -0.77 -8.13
C PRO A 601 -4.32 -1.06 -6.98
N THR A 602 -4.85 -1.33 -5.78
CA THR A 602 -4.07 -1.75 -4.60
C THR A 602 -3.98 -3.26 -4.45
N LEU A 603 -4.23 -4.01 -5.52
CA LEU A 603 -4.16 -5.48 -5.62
C LEU A 603 -5.10 -6.23 -4.68
N LYS A 604 -6.20 -5.61 -4.24
CA LYS A 604 -7.23 -6.26 -3.40
C LYS A 604 -8.30 -6.91 -4.27
N VAL A 605 -8.65 -8.15 -3.98
CA VAL A 605 -9.66 -8.91 -4.71
C VAL A 605 -11.06 -8.28 -4.54
N LYS A 606 -11.76 -8.12 -5.65
CA LYS A 606 -13.17 -7.70 -5.69
C LYS A 606 -14.06 -8.94 -5.74
N ARG A 607 -14.35 -9.53 -4.59
CA ARG A 607 -15.09 -10.80 -4.46
C ARG A 607 -16.39 -10.85 -5.25
N ARG A 608 -17.13 -9.73 -5.33
CA ARG A 608 -18.37 -9.65 -6.10
C ARG A 608 -18.10 -9.84 -7.59
N VAL A 609 -17.05 -9.22 -8.13
CA VAL A 609 -16.68 -9.37 -9.55
C VAL A 609 -16.29 -10.81 -9.85
N ILE A 610 -15.54 -11.46 -8.94
CA ILE A 610 -15.18 -12.88 -9.06
C ILE A 610 -16.45 -13.74 -9.03
N ALA A 611 -17.36 -13.51 -8.08
CA ALA A 611 -18.60 -14.26 -7.97
C ALA A 611 -19.48 -14.10 -9.22
N ASP A 612 -19.58 -12.90 -9.78
CA ASP A 612 -20.33 -12.63 -11.00
C ASP A 612 -19.68 -13.30 -12.22
N LYS A 613 -18.35 -13.16 -12.40
CA LYS A 613 -17.60 -13.67 -13.56
C LYS A 613 -17.52 -15.19 -13.57
N TYR A 614 -17.26 -15.81 -12.43
CA TYR A 614 -17.08 -17.25 -12.28
C TYR A 614 -18.30 -17.94 -11.65
N GLY A 615 -19.46 -17.28 -11.64
CA GLY A 615 -20.69 -17.79 -11.03
C GLY A 615 -21.11 -19.16 -11.56
N HIS A 616 -20.87 -19.46 -12.84
CA HIS A 616 -21.14 -20.76 -13.44
C HIS A 616 -20.25 -21.87 -12.87
N LEU A 617 -18.96 -21.60 -12.61
CA LEU A 617 -18.05 -22.57 -11.98
C LEU A 617 -18.40 -22.78 -10.51
N ILE A 618 -18.79 -21.70 -9.82
CA ILE A 618 -19.23 -21.76 -8.43
C ILE A 618 -20.51 -22.60 -8.32
N ALA A 619 -21.48 -22.38 -9.20
CA ALA A 619 -22.70 -23.17 -9.24
C ALA A 619 -22.42 -24.67 -9.53
N ASP A 620 -21.50 -24.97 -10.44
CA ASP A 620 -21.09 -26.35 -10.75
C ASP A 620 -20.48 -27.07 -9.53
N ILE A 621 -19.64 -26.37 -8.74
CA ILE A 621 -19.05 -26.93 -7.50
C ILE A 621 -20.14 -27.38 -6.52
N PHE A 622 -21.16 -26.56 -6.31
CA PHE A 622 -22.17 -26.80 -5.29
C PHE A 622 -23.40 -27.57 -5.80
N SER A 623 -23.55 -27.78 -7.11
CA SER A 623 -24.65 -28.59 -7.68
C SER A 623 -24.49 -30.08 -7.39
N ASN A 624 -23.27 -30.55 -7.21
CA ASN A 624 -22.97 -31.98 -6.97
C ASN A 624 -23.14 -32.44 -5.51
N ASP A 625 -23.55 -31.53 -4.59
CA ASP A 625 -23.75 -31.84 -3.16
C ASP A 625 -25.20 -32.27 -2.83
N ASN A 626 -26.07 -32.39 -3.84
CA ASN A 626 -27.49 -32.80 -3.68
C ASN A 626 -27.76 -34.29 -4.01
N ASP A 627 -26.71 -35.10 -4.23
CA ASP A 627 -26.83 -36.55 -4.43
C ASP A 627 -26.21 -37.33 -3.22
#